data_cc0702dfcc16ebd95bf1069f3d49af10
#
_entry.id   cc0702dfcc16ebd95bf1069f3d49af10
#
_cell.length_a   1.000
_cell.length_b   1.000
_cell.length_c   1.000
_cell.angle_alpha   90.00
_cell.angle_beta   90.00
_cell.angle_gamma   90.00
#
_symmetry.space_group_name_H-M   'P 1'
#
loop_
_entity.id
_entity.type
_entity.pdbx_description
1 polymer ?
#
loop_
_entity_poly.entity_id
_entity_poly.type
_entity_poly.pdbx_seq_one_letter_code
_entity_poly.pdbx_strand_id
1 'polypeptide(L)'
;MASCKIFSIFNLFIILIIIPFSYSDYEDITISPIYSNDKYSNSMILKLLNQEGIKRDRNLDYTCVAYDSDYNIIGTGSCFGNTLRCLAVSHEHQGEGLTNKIVSHLIQYQFDRGNFHLFIYTKYTTYHLFKDLGFYEIVRIKDQIVFMENKKNGFNDYLKELSKSKLNDNANAKKIAAIVMNANPFTLGHLYLIEKASKENDILHLFIVSEDKSIVPFNVRKKLIMEGTAHLKNIIYHDSGPYIISSATFPSYFQKDEKGVIESHANLDLEIFVKIAKALNINVRYVGEEPTSLVTGIYNKIMEKKLPENGIECFVVKRKEMDGNIISASEVRKKIKEGNIEGIKNMVPVSTYKFFISEEGKNVINKIKQLDDNDIKHY
;
A
#
# COMPACT_ATOMS: atom_id res chain seq x y z
N MET A 1 17.71 -16.97 -83.85
CA MET A 1 16.57 -16.16 -83.41
C MET A 1 16.41 -16.32 -81.93
N ALA A 2 17.05 -15.54 -81.12
CA ALA A 2 16.76 -15.42 -79.67
C ALA A 2 17.34 -14.07 -79.22
N SER A 3 16.51 -13.19 -78.92
CA SER A 3 16.76 -11.81 -78.44
C SER A 3 17.25 -11.83 -77.00
N CYS A 4 18.49 -11.41 -76.77
CA CYS A 4 19.07 -11.26 -75.44
C CYS A 4 18.76 -9.84 -74.97
N LYS A 5 17.94 -9.69 -73.93
CA LYS A 5 17.70 -8.41 -73.26
C LYS A 5 18.74 -8.23 -72.16
N ILE A 6 19.55 -7.20 -72.33
CA ILE A 6 20.54 -6.72 -71.40
C ILE A 6 19.79 -5.98 -70.27
N PHE A 7 19.91 -6.47 -69.01
CA PHE A 7 19.47 -5.75 -67.83
C PHE A 7 20.62 -4.86 -67.35
N SER A 8 20.38 -3.56 -67.38
CA SER A 8 21.27 -2.54 -66.84
C SER A 8 21.18 -2.56 -65.32
N ILE A 9 22.32 -2.84 -64.67
CA ILE A 9 22.46 -2.78 -63.21
C ILE A 9 22.77 -1.33 -62.82
N PHE A 10 21.80 -0.63 -62.26
CA PHE A 10 22.01 0.63 -61.57
C PHE A 10 22.75 0.39 -60.25
N ASN A 11 24.00 0.80 -60.22
CA ASN A 11 24.78 0.87 -58.98
C ASN A 11 24.26 2.03 -58.13
N LEU A 12 23.46 1.73 -57.11
CA LEU A 12 23.09 2.66 -56.05
C LEU A 12 24.24 2.72 -55.06
N PHE A 13 25.13 3.69 -55.15
CA PHE A 13 26.09 4.02 -54.12
C PHE A 13 25.34 4.56 -52.91
N ILE A 14 25.06 3.70 -51.91
CA ILE A 14 24.63 4.16 -50.58
C ILE A 14 25.89 4.71 -49.89
N ILE A 15 25.99 6.04 -49.88
CA ILE A 15 26.96 6.72 -49.01
C ILE A 15 26.44 6.55 -47.60
N LEU A 16 27.01 5.53 -46.88
CA LEU A 16 26.88 5.43 -45.45
C LEU A 16 27.62 6.66 -44.85
N ILE A 17 26.89 7.72 -44.54
CA ILE A 17 27.40 8.75 -43.65
C ILE A 17 27.53 8.07 -42.30
N ILE A 18 28.72 7.60 -41.98
CA ILE A 18 29.13 7.22 -40.63
C ILE A 18 29.19 8.56 -39.88
N ILE A 19 28.03 8.97 -39.29
CA ILE A 19 28.04 9.94 -38.20
C ILE A 19 28.85 9.24 -37.11
N PRO A 20 29.98 9.78 -36.67
CA PRO A 20 30.62 9.24 -35.48
C PRO A 20 29.61 9.50 -34.35
N PHE A 21 28.85 8.48 -33.98
CA PHE A 21 28.30 8.44 -32.65
C PHE A 21 29.49 8.60 -31.73
N SER A 22 29.67 9.79 -31.16
CA SER A 22 30.53 9.91 -30.01
C SER A 22 29.96 8.90 -29.02
N TYR A 23 30.70 7.81 -28.83
CA TYR A 23 30.60 7.02 -27.63
C TYR A 23 30.90 8.00 -26.51
N SER A 24 29.88 8.69 -26.01
CA SER A 24 30.00 9.35 -24.71
C SER A 24 30.34 8.21 -23.78
N ASP A 25 31.43 8.35 -23.09
CA ASP A 25 31.87 7.47 -22.03
C ASP A 25 30.66 7.16 -21.16
N TYR A 26 29.99 6.03 -21.44
CA TYR A 26 29.10 5.42 -20.49
C TYR A 26 30.04 4.94 -19.39
N GLU A 27 30.34 5.84 -18.44
CA GLU A 27 31.00 5.47 -17.21
C GLU A 27 30.44 4.14 -16.76
N ASP A 28 31.32 3.20 -16.38
CA ASP A 28 30.96 1.86 -15.93
C ASP A 28 30.13 1.96 -14.63
N ILE A 29 28.85 2.31 -14.79
CA ILE A 29 27.93 2.45 -13.66
C ILE A 29 27.63 1.05 -13.13
N THR A 30 28.13 0.77 -11.94
CA THR A 30 27.88 -0.48 -11.23
C THR A 30 26.73 -0.33 -10.25
N ILE A 31 25.74 -1.25 -10.32
CA ILE A 31 24.67 -1.31 -9.33
C ILE A 31 24.96 -2.46 -8.35
N SER A 32 25.00 -2.14 -7.05
CA SER A 32 25.31 -3.10 -6.01
C SER A 32 24.32 -3.05 -4.86
N PRO A 33 24.01 -4.21 -4.23
CA PRO A 33 23.20 -4.26 -3.02
C PRO A 33 23.93 -3.66 -1.83
N ILE A 34 23.20 -3.02 -0.93
CA ILE A 34 23.70 -2.49 0.34
C ILE A 34 23.01 -3.19 1.50
N TYR A 35 23.82 -3.67 2.44
CA TYR A 35 23.35 -4.36 3.62
C TYR A 35 23.24 -3.41 4.82
N SER A 36 22.38 -3.75 5.77
CA SER A 36 22.12 -2.91 6.96
C SER A 36 23.35 -2.66 7.83
N ASN A 37 24.32 -3.57 7.83
CA ASN A 37 25.59 -3.46 8.58
C ASN A 37 26.65 -2.55 7.92
N ASP A 38 26.49 -2.18 6.66
CA ASP A 38 27.36 -1.24 5.97
C ASP A 38 27.02 0.20 6.38
N LYS A 39 27.63 0.64 7.48
CA LYS A 39 27.37 1.97 8.06
C LYS A 39 27.81 3.11 7.13
N TYR A 40 28.92 2.93 6.39
CA TYR A 40 29.45 3.97 5.50
C TYR A 40 28.49 4.22 4.32
N SER A 41 28.21 3.20 3.53
CA SER A 41 27.28 3.32 2.39
C SER A 41 25.90 3.79 2.82
N ASN A 42 25.38 3.28 3.96
CA ASN A 42 24.11 3.75 4.51
C ASN A 42 24.12 5.23 4.87
N SER A 43 25.26 5.78 5.37
CA SER A 43 25.42 7.21 5.64
C SER A 43 25.43 8.04 4.35
N MET A 44 26.11 7.56 3.30
CA MET A 44 26.14 8.23 2.00
C MET A 44 24.77 8.22 1.30
N ILE A 45 24.04 7.11 1.39
CA ILE A 45 22.65 7.01 0.90
C ILE A 45 21.75 8.05 1.61
N LEU A 46 21.88 8.19 2.92
CA LEU A 46 21.11 9.20 3.67
C LEU A 46 21.43 10.61 3.19
N LYS A 47 22.72 10.90 2.95
CA LYS A 47 23.16 12.20 2.43
C LYS A 47 22.53 12.47 1.05
N LEU A 48 22.63 11.51 0.11
CA LEU A 48 22.04 11.63 -1.23
C LEU A 48 20.52 11.83 -1.16
N LEU A 49 19.80 11.00 -0.41
CA LEU A 49 18.35 11.12 -0.25
C LEU A 49 17.95 12.49 0.30
N ASN A 50 18.66 12.99 1.32
CA ASN A 50 18.39 14.30 1.91
C ASN A 50 18.64 15.45 0.91
N GLN A 51 19.69 15.35 0.08
CA GLN A 51 19.98 16.34 -0.98
C GLN A 51 18.86 16.40 -2.00
N GLU A 52 18.26 15.25 -2.35
CA GLU A 52 17.14 15.15 -3.28
C GLU A 52 15.75 15.35 -2.61
N GLY A 53 15.75 15.77 -1.33
CA GLY A 53 14.52 16.03 -0.57
C GLY A 53 13.66 14.79 -0.35
N ILE A 54 14.31 13.64 -0.16
CA ILE A 54 13.68 12.34 0.11
C ILE A 54 14.11 11.86 1.49
N LYS A 55 13.15 11.54 2.35
CA LYS A 55 13.42 10.94 3.66
C LYS A 55 13.52 9.42 3.50
N ARG A 56 14.52 8.78 4.09
CA ARG A 56 14.64 7.33 4.03
C ARG A 56 13.51 6.65 4.82
N ASP A 57 12.81 5.69 4.22
CA ASP A 57 11.85 4.85 4.93
C ASP A 57 12.53 3.93 5.93
N ARG A 58 11.84 3.65 7.04
CA ARG A 58 12.38 2.80 8.12
C ARG A 58 12.38 1.32 7.77
N ASN A 59 11.34 0.89 7.03
CA ASN A 59 11.10 -0.51 6.70
C ASN A 59 11.48 -0.76 5.24
N LEU A 60 12.71 -1.19 5.00
CA LEU A 60 13.19 -1.54 3.65
C LEU A 60 13.70 -2.97 3.67
N ASP A 61 13.23 -3.78 2.72
CA ASP A 61 13.65 -5.17 2.56
C ASP A 61 14.94 -5.28 1.76
N TYR A 62 15.18 -4.29 0.88
CA TYR A 62 16.32 -4.25 -0.02
C TYR A 62 16.68 -2.81 -0.37
N THR A 63 17.96 -2.55 -0.51
CA THR A 63 18.49 -1.27 -1.00
C THR A 63 19.66 -1.55 -1.95
N CYS A 64 19.69 -0.85 -3.08
CA CYS A 64 20.84 -0.83 -3.97
C CYS A 64 21.33 0.61 -4.19
N VAL A 65 22.58 0.71 -4.64
CA VAL A 65 23.20 1.96 -5.04
C VAL A 65 23.81 1.81 -6.42
N ALA A 66 23.89 2.92 -7.12
CA ALA A 66 24.68 3.06 -8.34
C ALA A 66 25.95 3.82 -8.00
N TYR A 67 27.11 3.26 -8.41
CA TYR A 67 28.42 3.86 -8.28
C TYR A 67 28.90 4.40 -9.63
N ASP A 68 29.60 5.53 -9.60
CA ASP A 68 30.44 6.00 -10.72
C ASP A 68 31.78 5.25 -10.77
N SER A 69 32.66 5.63 -11.71
CA SER A 69 34.00 5.07 -11.88
C SER A 69 34.91 5.29 -10.67
N ASP A 70 34.65 6.32 -9.87
CA ASP A 70 35.41 6.67 -8.66
C ASP A 70 34.80 6.08 -7.37
N TYR A 71 33.82 5.16 -7.51
CA TYR A 71 33.08 4.54 -6.42
C TYR A 71 32.27 5.52 -5.56
N ASN A 72 31.87 6.68 -6.09
CA ASN A 72 30.90 7.54 -5.42
C ASN A 72 29.48 7.03 -5.63
N ILE A 73 28.65 7.16 -4.60
CA ILE A 73 27.23 6.83 -4.72
C ILE A 73 26.51 7.98 -5.42
N ILE A 74 26.10 7.74 -6.68
CA ILE A 74 25.41 8.72 -7.54
C ILE A 74 23.92 8.44 -7.68
N GLY A 75 23.44 7.27 -7.22
CA GLY A 75 22.03 6.93 -7.21
C GLY A 75 21.71 5.83 -6.20
N THR A 76 20.47 5.75 -5.80
CA THR A 76 19.96 4.72 -4.89
C THR A 76 18.51 4.37 -5.19
N GLY A 77 18.11 3.18 -4.81
CA GLY A 77 16.74 2.73 -4.82
C GLY A 77 16.52 1.58 -3.85
N SER A 78 15.30 1.43 -3.37
CA SER A 78 14.97 0.44 -2.35
C SER A 78 13.64 -0.25 -2.67
N CYS A 79 13.36 -1.35 -1.98
CA CYS A 79 12.08 -2.05 -2.00
C CYS A 79 11.55 -2.27 -0.59
N PHE A 80 10.21 -2.29 -0.50
CA PHE A 80 9.50 -2.77 0.67
C PHE A 80 8.25 -3.55 0.21
N GLY A 81 8.18 -4.86 0.57
CA GLY A 81 7.18 -5.73 -0.02
C GLY A 81 7.30 -5.74 -1.54
N ASN A 82 6.24 -5.39 -2.22
CA ASN A 82 6.18 -5.23 -3.68
C ASN A 82 6.18 -3.76 -4.14
N THR A 83 6.62 -2.83 -3.29
CA THR A 83 6.74 -1.41 -3.64
C THR A 83 8.19 -0.98 -3.84
N LEU A 84 8.44 -0.20 -4.90
CA LEU A 84 9.71 0.48 -5.11
C LEU A 84 9.71 1.80 -4.34
N ARG A 85 10.79 2.09 -3.63
CA ARG A 85 10.87 3.22 -2.68
C ARG A 85 12.23 3.88 -2.66
N CYS A 86 12.27 5.10 -2.11
CA CYS A 86 13.51 5.84 -1.86
C CYS A 86 14.40 5.92 -3.11
N LEU A 87 13.80 6.19 -4.27
CA LEU A 87 14.51 6.33 -5.54
C LEU A 87 15.09 7.75 -5.64
N ALA A 88 16.39 7.85 -5.75
CA ALA A 88 17.10 9.12 -5.93
C ALA A 88 18.30 8.95 -6.88
N VAL A 89 18.54 9.97 -7.69
CA VAL A 89 19.74 10.15 -8.50
C VAL A 89 20.29 11.53 -8.20
N SER A 90 21.59 11.63 -7.98
CA SER A 90 22.22 12.92 -7.68
C SER A 90 21.94 13.93 -8.80
N HIS A 91 21.79 15.20 -8.44
CA HIS A 91 21.40 16.26 -9.37
C HIS A 91 22.33 16.33 -10.58
N GLU A 92 23.63 16.09 -10.37
CA GLU A 92 24.68 16.14 -11.41
C GLU A 92 24.55 15.04 -12.46
N HIS A 93 23.92 13.89 -12.09
CA HIS A 93 23.75 12.71 -12.95
C HIS A 93 22.29 12.50 -13.42
N GLN A 94 21.42 13.52 -13.22
CA GLN A 94 20.06 13.46 -13.74
C GLN A 94 20.04 13.63 -15.27
N GLY A 95 19.19 12.82 -15.94
CA GLY A 95 19.11 12.81 -17.40
C GLY A 95 19.97 11.75 -18.10
N GLU A 96 20.88 11.10 -17.42
CA GLU A 96 21.81 10.08 -17.96
C GLU A 96 21.22 8.66 -18.00
N GLY A 97 19.92 8.51 -17.79
CA GLY A 97 19.24 7.21 -17.79
C GLY A 97 19.48 6.37 -16.53
N LEU A 98 20.11 6.93 -15.49
CA LEU A 98 20.46 6.23 -14.26
C LEU A 98 19.24 5.74 -13.49
N THR A 99 18.16 6.54 -13.47
CA THR A 99 16.88 6.13 -12.89
C THR A 99 16.37 4.85 -13.54
N ASN A 100 16.48 4.72 -14.87
CA ASN A 100 16.05 3.52 -15.59
C ASN A 100 16.87 2.29 -15.20
N LYS A 101 18.20 2.44 -15.06
CA LYS A 101 19.08 1.34 -14.61
C LYS A 101 18.71 0.87 -13.19
N ILE A 102 18.53 1.80 -12.24
CA ILE A 102 18.15 1.47 -10.86
C ILE A 102 16.77 0.81 -10.82
N VAL A 103 15.76 1.37 -11.49
CA VAL A 103 14.40 0.81 -11.50
C VAL A 103 14.39 -0.57 -12.16
N SER A 104 15.10 -0.77 -13.27
CA SER A 104 15.20 -2.08 -13.93
C SER A 104 15.83 -3.12 -13.01
N HIS A 105 16.89 -2.75 -12.28
CA HIS A 105 17.53 -3.62 -11.29
C HIS A 105 16.55 -4.00 -10.16
N LEU A 106 15.78 -3.04 -9.63
CA LEU A 106 14.78 -3.30 -8.58
C LEU A 106 13.63 -4.18 -9.09
N ILE A 107 13.18 -3.98 -10.34
CA ILE A 107 12.16 -4.83 -10.98
C ILE A 107 12.67 -6.27 -11.08
N GLN A 108 13.92 -6.46 -11.56
CA GLN A 108 14.52 -7.79 -11.66
C GLN A 108 14.63 -8.45 -10.29
N TYR A 109 15.14 -7.73 -9.28
CA TYR A 109 15.20 -8.23 -7.90
C TYR A 109 13.84 -8.68 -7.37
N GLN A 110 12.79 -7.92 -7.65
CA GLN A 110 11.42 -8.28 -7.24
C GLN A 110 10.90 -9.50 -8.01
N PHE A 111 11.18 -9.60 -9.31
CA PHE A 111 10.76 -10.74 -10.13
C PHE A 111 11.44 -12.04 -9.68
N ASP A 112 12.70 -11.97 -9.31
CA ASP A 112 13.44 -13.12 -8.76
C ASP A 112 12.85 -13.63 -7.44
N ARG A 113 12.14 -12.75 -6.70
CA ARG A 113 11.38 -13.09 -5.47
C ARG A 113 9.93 -13.51 -5.74
N GLY A 114 9.50 -13.58 -7.01
CA GLY A 114 8.13 -13.91 -7.37
C GLY A 114 7.13 -12.75 -7.27
N ASN A 115 7.59 -11.53 -7.07
CA ASN A 115 6.75 -10.33 -6.99
C ASN A 115 6.60 -9.70 -8.39
N PHE A 116 5.59 -10.11 -9.15
CA PHE A 116 5.37 -9.63 -10.52
C PHE A 116 4.44 -8.42 -10.61
N HIS A 117 3.71 -8.11 -9.55
CA HIS A 117 2.85 -6.94 -9.48
C HIS A 117 3.46 -5.91 -8.53
N LEU A 118 4.05 -4.87 -9.12
CA LEU A 118 4.84 -3.87 -8.42
C LEU A 118 4.11 -2.53 -8.38
N PHE A 119 4.35 -1.79 -7.31
CA PHE A 119 3.79 -0.47 -7.06
C PHE A 119 4.89 0.56 -6.85
N ILE A 120 4.58 1.81 -7.15
CA ILE A 120 5.43 2.95 -6.85
C ILE A 120 4.59 4.15 -6.43
N TYR A 121 5.11 4.88 -5.45
CA TYR A 121 4.65 6.20 -5.08
C TYR A 121 5.69 7.21 -5.54
N THR A 122 5.26 8.23 -6.27
CA THR A 122 6.18 9.22 -6.82
C THR A 122 5.63 10.64 -6.66
N LYS A 123 6.53 11.63 -6.67
CA LYS A 123 6.13 13.04 -6.69
C LYS A 123 5.32 13.34 -7.95
N TYR A 124 4.35 14.24 -7.85
CA TYR A 124 3.55 14.68 -9.00
C TYR A 124 4.42 15.22 -10.15
N THR A 125 5.57 15.80 -9.85
CA THR A 125 6.49 16.37 -10.85
C THR A 125 7.28 15.31 -11.63
N THR A 126 7.46 14.10 -11.10
CA THR A 126 8.36 13.08 -11.67
C THR A 126 7.64 11.81 -12.14
N TYR A 127 6.31 11.73 -12.02
CA TYR A 127 5.56 10.51 -12.37
C TYR A 127 5.73 10.08 -13.84
N HIS A 128 5.96 11.02 -14.75
CA HIS A 128 6.15 10.74 -16.18
C HIS A 128 7.36 9.84 -16.43
N LEU A 129 8.44 9.94 -15.65
CA LEU A 129 9.62 9.06 -15.75
C LEU A 129 9.24 7.60 -15.54
N PHE A 130 8.36 7.34 -14.59
CA PHE A 130 7.91 5.97 -14.29
C PHE A 130 6.87 5.46 -15.29
N LYS A 131 6.12 6.35 -15.92
CA LYS A 131 5.23 5.99 -17.03
C LYS A 131 6.02 5.43 -18.21
N ASP A 132 7.16 6.03 -18.53
CA ASP A 132 8.05 5.56 -19.60
C ASP A 132 8.74 4.22 -19.25
N LEU A 133 8.81 3.88 -17.96
CA LEU A 133 9.29 2.59 -17.45
C LEU A 133 8.19 1.51 -17.28
N GLY A 134 7.00 1.76 -17.84
CA GLY A 134 5.91 0.78 -17.84
C GLY A 134 5.05 0.78 -16.58
N PHE A 135 5.08 1.84 -15.78
CA PHE A 135 4.14 2.03 -14.68
C PHE A 135 2.93 2.85 -15.13
N TYR A 136 1.74 2.43 -14.70
CA TYR A 136 0.45 3.03 -15.03
C TYR A 136 -0.14 3.66 -13.79
N GLU A 137 -0.74 4.82 -13.96
CA GLU A 137 -1.38 5.53 -12.86
C GLU A 137 -2.65 4.83 -12.38
N ILE A 138 -2.75 4.68 -11.06
CA ILE A 138 -3.93 4.22 -10.33
C ILE A 138 -4.75 5.43 -9.89
N VAL A 139 -4.13 6.31 -9.09
CA VAL A 139 -4.70 7.57 -8.60
C VAL A 139 -3.61 8.60 -8.37
N ARG A 140 -4.01 9.88 -8.36
CA ARG A 140 -3.13 11.00 -8.05
C ARG A 140 -3.77 11.99 -7.09
N ILE A 141 -2.95 12.60 -6.27
CA ILE A 141 -3.30 13.83 -5.56
C ILE A 141 -2.52 14.95 -6.23
N LYS A 142 -3.26 15.90 -6.83
CA LYS A 142 -2.68 17.00 -7.59
C LYS A 142 -1.59 17.73 -6.79
N ASP A 143 -0.47 18.00 -7.42
CA ASP A 143 0.70 18.69 -6.88
C ASP A 143 1.37 18.01 -5.67
N GLN A 144 1.00 16.76 -5.34
CA GLN A 144 1.54 16.01 -4.22
C GLN A 144 2.14 14.67 -4.64
N ILE A 145 1.30 13.68 -4.90
CA ILE A 145 1.71 12.28 -5.06
C ILE A 145 0.92 11.58 -6.15
N VAL A 146 1.58 10.66 -6.85
CA VAL A 146 0.96 9.73 -7.80
C VAL A 146 1.25 8.31 -7.37
N PHE A 147 0.23 7.49 -7.29
CA PHE A 147 0.32 6.06 -7.04
C PHE A 147 0.18 5.30 -8.35
N MET A 148 1.13 4.43 -8.65
CA MET A 148 1.23 3.74 -9.93
C MET A 148 1.53 2.24 -9.74
N GLU A 149 1.20 1.46 -10.76
CA GLU A 149 1.46 0.01 -10.81
C GLU A 149 2.07 -0.39 -12.16
N ASN A 150 2.80 -1.50 -12.21
CA ASN A 150 3.37 -2.03 -13.46
C ASN A 150 2.39 -2.91 -14.28
N LYS A 151 1.12 -2.96 -13.91
CA LYS A 151 0.06 -3.64 -14.67
C LYS A 151 -0.84 -2.60 -15.34
N LYS A 152 -0.93 -2.65 -16.67
CA LYS A 152 -1.70 -1.67 -17.48
C LYS A 152 -3.16 -1.51 -17.04
N ASN A 153 -3.81 -2.58 -16.60
CA ASN A 153 -5.21 -2.58 -16.20
C ASN A 153 -5.43 -3.17 -14.79
N GLY A 154 -4.38 -3.28 -13.97
CA GLY A 154 -4.44 -4.00 -12.69
C GLY A 154 -5.57 -3.50 -11.78
N PHE A 155 -5.64 -2.20 -11.56
CA PHE A 155 -6.69 -1.60 -10.74
C PHE A 155 -8.09 -1.72 -11.39
N ASN A 156 -8.20 -1.54 -12.70
CA ASN A 156 -9.48 -1.71 -13.39
C ASN A 156 -9.99 -3.14 -13.33
N ASP A 157 -9.11 -4.12 -13.45
CA ASP A 157 -9.47 -5.53 -13.34
C ASP A 157 -9.87 -5.89 -11.90
N TYR A 158 -9.21 -5.31 -10.89
CA TYR A 158 -9.64 -5.42 -9.50
C TYR A 158 -11.05 -4.84 -9.29
N LEU A 159 -11.36 -3.65 -9.83
CA LEU A 159 -12.71 -3.07 -9.75
C LEU A 159 -13.77 -3.93 -10.45
N LYS A 160 -13.43 -4.52 -11.60
CA LYS A 160 -14.33 -5.45 -12.30
C LYS A 160 -14.58 -6.71 -11.47
N GLU A 161 -13.55 -7.26 -10.84
CA GLU A 161 -13.69 -8.44 -9.98
C GLU A 161 -14.57 -8.13 -8.76
N LEU A 162 -14.34 -6.99 -8.09
CA LEU A 162 -15.24 -6.54 -7.02
C LEU A 162 -16.68 -6.42 -7.50
N SER A 163 -16.91 -5.90 -8.71
CA SER A 163 -18.26 -5.71 -9.25
C SER A 163 -19.01 -7.03 -9.46
N LYS A 164 -18.33 -8.17 -9.63
CA LYS A 164 -18.97 -9.49 -9.71
C LYS A 164 -19.65 -9.91 -8.41
N SER A 165 -19.22 -9.35 -7.28
CA SER A 165 -19.84 -9.60 -5.97
C SER A 165 -21.19 -8.89 -5.79
N LYS A 166 -21.61 -8.04 -6.74
CA LYS A 166 -22.97 -7.51 -6.76
C LYS A 166 -23.92 -8.67 -6.98
N LEU A 167 -24.60 -9.08 -5.92
CA LEU A 167 -25.65 -10.07 -6.00
C LEU A 167 -26.78 -9.53 -6.87
N ASN A 168 -27.42 -10.39 -7.66
CA ASN A 168 -28.58 -10.01 -8.50
C ASN A 168 -29.73 -9.39 -7.69
N ASP A 169 -29.77 -9.65 -6.37
CA ASP A 169 -30.75 -9.11 -5.43
C ASP A 169 -30.51 -7.64 -5.04
N ASN A 170 -29.37 -7.02 -5.44
CA ASN A 170 -29.04 -5.63 -5.11
C ASN A 170 -29.85 -4.59 -5.92
N ALA A 171 -30.65 -5.00 -6.87
CA ALA A 171 -31.41 -4.07 -7.71
C ALA A 171 -32.36 -3.15 -6.90
N ASN A 172 -32.78 -3.56 -5.71
CA ASN A 172 -33.66 -2.80 -4.82
C ASN A 172 -32.95 -2.18 -3.62
N ALA A 173 -31.66 -2.47 -3.39
CA ALA A 173 -30.90 -1.93 -2.27
C ALA A 173 -30.68 -0.42 -2.43
N LYS A 174 -31.12 0.37 -1.48
CA LYS A 174 -31.00 1.83 -1.46
C LYS A 174 -29.83 2.30 -0.60
N LYS A 175 -29.56 1.59 0.48
CA LYS A 175 -28.48 1.89 1.41
C LYS A 175 -27.41 0.79 1.35
N ILE A 176 -26.32 1.09 0.70
CA ILE A 176 -25.17 0.18 0.52
C ILE A 176 -23.99 0.76 1.27
N ALA A 177 -23.66 0.12 2.38
CA ALA A 177 -22.60 0.58 3.26
C ALA A 177 -21.27 -0.11 3.00
N ALA A 178 -20.18 0.54 3.44
CA ALA A 178 -18.87 -0.07 3.51
C ALA A 178 -18.17 0.19 4.85
N ILE A 179 -17.42 -0.81 5.30
CA ILE A 179 -16.42 -0.72 6.35
C ILE A 179 -15.10 -1.24 5.80
N VAL A 180 -14.00 -0.59 6.14
CA VAL A 180 -12.64 -1.11 5.94
C VAL A 180 -12.00 -1.24 7.32
N MET A 181 -11.45 -2.42 7.64
CA MET A 181 -10.81 -2.62 8.93
C MET A 181 -9.63 -3.58 8.86
N ASN A 182 -8.68 -3.35 9.75
CA ASN A 182 -7.57 -4.28 9.97
C ASN A 182 -7.92 -5.38 10.99
N ALA A 183 -8.61 -5.02 12.09
CA ALA A 183 -9.05 -5.91 13.16
C ALA A 183 -7.92 -6.80 13.74
N ASN A 184 -6.88 -6.19 14.26
CA ASN A 184 -5.64 -6.82 14.72
C ASN A 184 -5.45 -6.75 16.27
N PRO A 185 -6.12 -7.62 17.06
CA PRO A 185 -7.12 -8.64 16.71
C PRO A 185 -8.55 -8.08 16.55
N PHE A 186 -9.48 -8.96 16.16
CA PHE A 186 -10.90 -8.67 16.10
C PHE A 186 -11.50 -8.53 17.49
N THR A 187 -12.10 -7.37 17.80
CA THR A 187 -12.63 -6.99 19.12
C THR A 187 -14.14 -6.79 19.11
N LEU A 188 -14.78 -6.70 20.30
CA LEU A 188 -16.18 -6.34 20.42
C LEU A 188 -16.46 -4.90 19.94
N GLY A 189 -15.46 -4.02 19.91
CA GLY A 189 -15.59 -2.70 19.28
C GLY A 189 -15.75 -2.78 17.77
N HIS A 190 -14.97 -3.65 17.12
CA HIS A 190 -15.13 -3.94 15.69
C HIS A 190 -16.46 -4.61 15.38
N LEU A 191 -16.86 -5.59 16.18
CA LEU A 191 -18.16 -6.27 16.02
C LEU A 191 -19.32 -5.28 16.14
N TYR A 192 -19.31 -4.40 17.14
CA TYR A 192 -20.31 -3.36 17.32
C TYR A 192 -20.46 -2.45 16.09
N LEU A 193 -19.33 -2.01 15.51
CA LEU A 193 -19.34 -1.21 14.29
C LEU A 193 -19.99 -1.95 13.12
N ILE A 194 -19.66 -3.24 12.94
CA ILE A 194 -20.23 -4.08 11.90
C ILE A 194 -21.72 -4.30 12.11
N GLU A 195 -22.15 -4.65 13.32
CA GLU A 195 -23.58 -4.88 13.67
C GLU A 195 -24.41 -3.63 13.44
N LYS A 196 -23.89 -2.46 13.85
CA LYS A 196 -24.56 -1.17 13.63
C LYS A 196 -24.73 -0.90 12.13
N ALA A 197 -23.66 -0.99 11.35
CA ALA A 197 -23.72 -0.75 9.91
C ALA A 197 -24.59 -1.78 9.19
N SER A 198 -24.55 -3.06 9.56
CA SER A 198 -25.39 -4.10 9.01
C SER A 198 -26.88 -3.84 9.28
N LYS A 199 -27.23 -3.42 10.49
CA LYS A 199 -28.62 -3.14 10.88
C LYS A 199 -29.22 -1.93 10.16
N GLU A 200 -28.43 -0.92 9.86
CA GLU A 200 -28.87 0.37 9.32
C GLU A 200 -28.89 0.42 7.79
N ASN A 201 -28.36 -0.63 7.12
CA ASN A 201 -28.19 -0.66 5.68
C ASN A 201 -28.69 -1.97 5.06
N ASP A 202 -29.08 -1.92 3.79
CA ASP A 202 -29.55 -3.09 3.06
C ASP A 202 -28.41 -4.08 2.79
N ILE A 203 -27.23 -3.57 2.48
CA ILE A 203 -26.01 -4.33 2.20
C ILE A 203 -24.83 -3.68 2.90
N LEU A 204 -23.96 -4.52 3.43
CA LEU A 204 -22.67 -4.10 4.00
C LEU A 204 -21.51 -4.77 3.29
N HIS A 205 -20.70 -4.00 2.56
CA HIS A 205 -19.40 -4.42 2.04
C HIS A 205 -18.35 -4.27 3.13
N LEU A 206 -17.80 -5.40 3.60
CA LEU A 206 -16.78 -5.43 4.63
C LEU A 206 -15.42 -5.77 4.02
N PHE A 207 -14.54 -4.77 3.92
CA PHE A 207 -13.17 -4.92 3.43
C PHE A 207 -12.23 -5.23 4.59
N ILE A 208 -11.56 -6.36 4.51
CA ILE A 208 -10.55 -6.78 5.49
C ILE A 208 -9.18 -6.47 4.89
N VAL A 209 -8.39 -5.65 5.56
CA VAL A 209 -7.06 -5.24 5.08
C VAL A 209 -6.17 -6.47 4.94
N SER A 210 -5.75 -6.76 3.70
CA SER A 210 -5.04 -7.99 3.32
C SER A 210 -3.57 -7.99 3.71
N GLU A 211 -3.06 -6.88 4.23
CA GLU A 211 -1.65 -6.72 4.55
C GLU A 211 -1.21 -7.64 5.69
N ASP A 212 -0.09 -8.35 5.48
CA ASP A 212 0.47 -9.34 6.43
C ASP A 212 1.48 -8.75 7.43
N LYS A 213 1.60 -7.43 7.54
CA LYS A 213 2.43 -6.77 8.57
C LYS A 213 1.75 -6.76 9.95
N SER A 214 0.49 -7.14 10.02
CA SER A 214 -0.25 -7.28 11.27
C SER A 214 0.26 -8.46 12.09
N ILE A 215 0.19 -8.34 13.42
CA ILE A 215 0.64 -9.39 14.36
C ILE A 215 -0.21 -10.64 14.19
N VAL A 216 -1.54 -10.44 14.06
CA VAL A 216 -2.47 -11.51 13.72
C VAL A 216 -2.51 -11.65 12.20
N PRO A 217 -2.12 -12.81 11.62
CA PRO A 217 -2.07 -13.02 10.19
C PRO A 217 -3.43 -12.76 9.50
N PHE A 218 -3.38 -12.31 8.25
CA PHE A 218 -4.58 -11.97 7.48
C PHE A 218 -5.65 -13.07 7.47
N ASN A 219 -5.25 -14.31 7.18
CA ASN A 219 -6.18 -15.43 7.11
C ASN A 219 -6.88 -15.70 8.45
N VAL A 220 -6.16 -15.50 9.56
CA VAL A 220 -6.73 -15.63 10.92
C VAL A 220 -7.71 -14.48 11.17
N ARG A 221 -7.35 -13.25 10.90
CA ARG A 221 -8.25 -12.09 11.07
C ARG A 221 -9.53 -12.25 10.27
N LYS A 222 -9.43 -12.65 9.01
CA LYS A 222 -10.57 -12.93 8.12
C LYS A 222 -11.47 -14.02 8.72
N LYS A 223 -10.91 -15.16 9.14
CA LYS A 223 -11.65 -16.26 9.78
C LYS A 223 -12.41 -15.78 11.03
N LEU A 224 -11.72 -15.07 11.94
CA LEU A 224 -12.31 -14.58 13.19
C LEU A 224 -13.45 -13.59 12.95
N ILE A 225 -13.31 -12.69 11.96
CA ILE A 225 -14.36 -11.75 11.58
C ILE A 225 -15.56 -12.51 11.02
N MET A 226 -15.36 -13.41 10.06
CA MET A 226 -16.45 -14.18 9.43
C MET A 226 -17.21 -15.04 10.46
N GLU A 227 -16.50 -15.71 11.36
CA GLU A 227 -17.12 -16.49 12.45
C GLU A 227 -17.90 -15.58 13.42
N GLY A 228 -17.30 -14.45 13.83
CA GLY A 228 -17.92 -13.54 14.79
C GLY A 228 -19.12 -12.78 14.25
N THR A 229 -19.26 -12.67 12.92
CA THR A 229 -20.35 -11.98 12.22
C THR A 229 -21.30 -12.92 11.47
N ALA A 230 -21.20 -14.24 11.66
CA ALA A 230 -21.97 -15.25 10.94
C ALA A 230 -23.50 -15.13 11.12
N HIS A 231 -23.95 -14.45 12.18
CA HIS A 231 -25.37 -14.16 12.45
C HIS A 231 -25.94 -13.05 11.54
N LEU A 232 -25.09 -12.24 10.88
CA LEU A 232 -25.49 -11.16 9.99
C LEU A 232 -25.56 -11.68 8.55
N LYS A 233 -26.68 -11.43 7.85
CA LYS A 233 -26.96 -12.05 6.54
C LYS A 233 -26.71 -11.15 5.33
N ASN A 234 -26.52 -9.84 5.56
CA ASN A 234 -26.37 -8.84 4.52
C ASN A 234 -24.91 -8.36 4.34
N ILE A 235 -23.92 -9.15 4.79
CA ILE A 235 -22.50 -8.81 4.67
C ILE A 235 -21.90 -9.48 3.43
N ILE A 236 -21.20 -8.71 2.63
CA ILE A 236 -20.33 -9.18 1.55
C ILE A 236 -18.89 -8.91 1.95
N TYR A 237 -18.11 -9.98 2.15
CA TYR A 237 -16.72 -9.87 2.58
C TYR A 237 -15.80 -9.69 1.38
N HIS A 238 -14.85 -8.76 1.51
CA HIS A 238 -13.82 -8.51 0.51
C HIS A 238 -12.45 -8.55 1.14
N ASP A 239 -11.50 -9.14 0.43
CA ASP A 239 -10.09 -8.92 0.67
C ASP A 239 -9.73 -7.55 0.07
N SER A 240 -9.02 -6.71 0.82
CA SER A 240 -8.69 -5.35 0.34
C SER A 240 -7.76 -5.35 -0.88
N GLY A 241 -7.10 -6.48 -1.12
CA GLY A 241 -6.07 -6.56 -2.14
C GLY A 241 -4.91 -5.59 -1.86
N PRO A 242 -4.11 -5.29 -2.88
CA PRO A 242 -2.94 -4.43 -2.72
C PRO A 242 -3.26 -2.93 -2.81
N TYR A 243 -4.52 -2.55 -3.04
CA TYR A 243 -4.90 -1.17 -3.33
C TYR A 243 -5.36 -0.38 -2.11
N ILE A 244 -5.98 -1.04 -1.12
CA ILE A 244 -6.30 -0.39 0.16
C ILE A 244 -5.06 -0.50 1.06
N ILE A 245 -4.42 0.63 1.28
CA ILE A 245 -3.10 0.73 1.89
C ILE A 245 -3.27 1.02 3.38
N SER A 246 -2.53 0.28 4.23
CA SER A 246 -2.49 0.61 5.64
C SER A 246 -1.54 1.78 5.92
N SER A 247 -1.76 2.49 7.02
CA SER A 247 -0.87 3.56 7.47
C SER A 247 0.55 3.05 7.77
N ALA A 248 0.70 1.77 8.11
CA ALA A 248 2.00 1.15 8.40
C ALA A 248 2.88 0.98 7.15
N THR A 249 2.27 0.89 5.97
CA THR A 249 2.98 0.67 4.70
C THR A 249 2.98 1.85 3.77
N PHE A 250 2.23 2.90 4.09
CA PHE A 250 2.27 4.12 3.31
C PHE A 250 3.65 4.77 3.39
N PRO A 251 4.27 5.13 2.25
CA PRO A 251 5.61 5.71 2.24
C PRO A 251 5.61 7.13 2.82
N SER A 252 6.54 7.39 3.74
CA SER A 252 6.66 8.69 4.40
C SER A 252 7.68 9.63 3.76
N TYR A 253 8.40 9.19 2.75
CA TYR A 253 9.61 9.83 2.25
C TYR A 253 9.40 11.11 1.43
N PHE A 254 8.17 11.45 1.03
CA PHE A 254 7.92 12.69 0.26
C PHE A 254 7.51 13.89 1.11
N GLN A 255 7.18 13.68 2.38
CA GLN A 255 6.59 14.72 3.21
C GLN A 255 7.57 15.27 4.22
N LYS A 256 7.50 16.59 4.46
CA LYS A 256 8.38 17.28 5.38
C LYS A 256 8.05 17.00 6.83
N ASP A 257 6.78 16.77 7.14
CA ASP A 257 6.28 16.53 8.50
C ASP A 257 5.26 15.36 8.54
N GLU A 258 5.00 14.86 9.75
CA GLU A 258 4.09 13.73 9.98
C GLU A 258 2.65 14.03 9.59
N LYS A 259 2.19 15.27 9.78
CA LYS A 259 0.83 15.66 9.43
C LYS A 259 0.61 15.61 7.93
N GLY A 260 1.54 16.13 7.14
CA GLY A 260 1.50 16.07 5.67
C GLY A 260 1.50 14.63 5.15
N VAL A 261 2.26 13.71 5.81
CA VAL A 261 2.23 12.27 5.48
C VAL A 261 0.83 11.71 5.69
N ILE A 262 0.22 11.98 6.84
CA ILE A 262 -1.13 11.49 7.19
C ILE A 262 -2.17 12.03 6.21
N GLU A 263 -2.13 13.33 5.92
CA GLU A 263 -3.07 13.97 4.99
C GLU A 263 -2.93 13.43 3.56
N SER A 264 -1.73 13.25 3.08
CA SER A 264 -1.49 12.68 1.74
C SER A 264 -1.95 11.23 1.64
N HIS A 265 -1.69 10.43 2.68
CA HIS A 265 -2.18 9.06 2.76
C HIS A 265 -3.71 9.01 2.77
N ALA A 266 -4.35 9.78 3.66
CA ALA A 266 -5.80 9.82 3.74
C ALA A 266 -6.44 10.24 2.42
N ASN A 267 -5.90 11.27 1.78
CA ASN A 267 -6.39 11.73 0.49
C ASN A 267 -6.25 10.66 -0.62
N LEU A 268 -5.11 9.97 -0.68
CA LEU A 268 -4.86 8.93 -1.67
C LEU A 268 -5.79 7.73 -1.47
N ASP A 269 -5.94 7.26 -0.23
CA ASP A 269 -6.83 6.14 0.13
C ASP A 269 -8.29 6.49 -0.20
N LEU A 270 -8.71 7.73 0.06
CA LEU A 270 -10.05 8.17 -0.30
C LEU A 270 -10.31 8.19 -1.81
N GLU A 271 -9.35 8.63 -2.62
CA GLU A 271 -9.49 8.57 -4.09
C GLU A 271 -9.64 7.13 -4.58
N ILE A 272 -8.89 6.19 -4.00
CA ILE A 272 -9.03 4.77 -4.28
C ILE A 272 -10.40 4.27 -3.83
N PHE A 273 -10.80 4.59 -2.59
CA PHE A 273 -12.07 4.16 -2.03
C PHE A 273 -13.27 4.70 -2.83
N VAL A 274 -13.24 5.95 -3.27
CA VAL A 274 -14.31 6.54 -4.12
C VAL A 274 -14.48 5.75 -5.42
N LYS A 275 -13.39 5.29 -6.05
CA LYS A 275 -13.47 4.44 -7.25
C LYS A 275 -14.05 3.07 -6.93
N ILE A 276 -13.69 2.47 -5.80
CA ILE A 276 -14.26 1.21 -5.31
C ILE A 276 -15.77 1.39 -5.00
N ALA A 277 -16.11 2.47 -4.32
CA ALA A 277 -17.50 2.78 -3.96
C ALA A 277 -18.39 2.93 -5.20
N LYS A 278 -17.91 3.64 -6.23
CA LYS A 278 -18.62 3.74 -7.52
C LYS A 278 -18.80 2.38 -8.18
N ALA A 279 -17.77 1.52 -8.17
CA ALA A 279 -17.84 0.17 -8.75
C ALA A 279 -18.86 -0.71 -8.03
N LEU A 280 -19.09 -0.54 -6.73
CA LEU A 280 -19.98 -1.34 -5.88
C LEU A 280 -21.31 -0.65 -5.54
N ASN A 281 -21.56 0.57 -6.03
CA ASN A 281 -22.71 1.42 -5.69
C ASN A 281 -22.79 1.74 -4.18
N ILE A 282 -21.65 1.79 -3.48
CA ILE A 282 -21.59 2.15 -2.07
C ILE A 282 -21.91 3.63 -1.93
N ASN A 283 -22.89 3.96 -1.08
CA ASN A 283 -23.31 5.33 -0.78
C ASN A 283 -23.19 5.70 0.70
N VAL A 284 -22.68 4.77 1.54
CA VAL A 284 -22.47 5.01 2.97
C VAL A 284 -21.11 4.41 3.40
N ARG A 285 -20.33 5.15 4.18
CA ARG A 285 -19.11 4.69 4.83
C ARG A 285 -19.23 4.77 6.34
N TYR A 286 -18.98 3.66 7.04
CA TYR A 286 -18.86 3.63 8.50
C TYR A 286 -17.41 3.54 8.91
N VAL A 287 -17.03 4.35 9.90
CA VAL A 287 -15.71 4.36 10.53
C VAL A 287 -15.83 4.46 12.04
N GLY A 288 -14.91 3.85 12.77
CA GLY A 288 -14.87 3.98 14.23
C GLY A 288 -14.21 5.30 14.63
N GLU A 289 -14.71 5.90 15.68
CA GLU A 289 -14.03 7.01 16.37
C GLU A 289 -12.73 6.52 17.01
N GLU A 290 -11.67 7.33 16.95
CA GLU A 290 -10.36 7.07 17.58
C GLU A 290 -9.91 8.29 18.38
N PRO A 291 -10.42 8.47 19.60
CA PRO A 291 -10.16 9.69 20.38
C PRO A 291 -8.69 9.83 20.79
N THR A 292 -7.94 8.74 20.83
CA THR A 292 -6.54 8.71 21.27
C THR A 292 -5.51 8.75 20.14
N SER A 293 -5.94 8.56 18.88
CA SER A 293 -5.05 8.55 17.72
C SER A 293 -5.19 9.83 16.90
N LEU A 294 -4.13 10.66 16.92
CA LEU A 294 -4.05 11.86 16.07
C LEU A 294 -4.22 11.49 14.58
N VAL A 295 -3.59 10.39 14.14
CA VAL A 295 -3.65 9.89 12.76
C VAL A 295 -5.10 9.63 12.36
N THR A 296 -5.81 8.83 13.14
CA THR A 296 -7.20 8.46 12.82
C THR A 296 -8.14 9.67 12.95
N GLY A 297 -7.88 10.59 13.88
CA GLY A 297 -8.65 11.84 14.00
C GLY A 297 -8.54 12.73 12.75
N ILE A 298 -7.34 12.88 12.19
CA ILE A 298 -7.13 13.60 10.93
C ILE A 298 -7.82 12.86 9.78
N TYR A 299 -7.66 11.55 9.72
CA TYR A 299 -8.25 10.70 8.68
C TYR A 299 -9.77 10.81 8.65
N ASN A 300 -10.43 10.70 9.83
CA ASN A 300 -11.89 10.82 9.95
C ASN A 300 -12.38 12.20 9.48
N LYS A 301 -11.71 13.30 9.88
CA LYS A 301 -12.06 14.65 9.43
C LYS A 301 -11.98 14.82 7.91
N ILE A 302 -10.97 14.23 7.28
CA ILE A 302 -10.83 14.27 5.82
C ILE A 302 -11.94 13.45 5.15
N MET A 303 -12.29 12.27 5.70
CA MET A 303 -13.39 11.46 5.21
C MET A 303 -14.75 12.17 5.34
N GLU A 304 -15.07 12.75 6.49
CA GLU A 304 -16.31 13.49 6.73
C GLU A 304 -16.51 14.67 5.77
N LYS A 305 -15.41 15.27 5.31
CA LYS A 305 -15.46 16.35 4.32
C LYS A 305 -15.57 15.84 2.89
N LYS A 306 -14.70 14.90 2.48
CA LYS A 306 -14.55 14.51 1.08
C LYS A 306 -15.52 13.46 0.58
N LEU A 307 -15.97 12.55 1.44
CA LEU A 307 -16.90 11.50 1.01
C LEU A 307 -18.26 12.07 0.59
N PRO A 308 -18.87 13.03 1.31
CA PRO A 308 -20.11 13.67 0.86
C PRO A 308 -19.99 14.40 -0.47
N GLU A 309 -18.82 15.02 -0.77
CA GLU A 309 -18.55 15.65 -2.08
C GLU A 309 -18.60 14.62 -3.24
N ASN A 310 -18.48 13.33 -2.93
CA ASN A 310 -18.57 12.21 -3.88
C ASN A 310 -19.88 11.41 -3.77
N GLY A 311 -20.88 11.94 -3.06
CA GLY A 311 -22.19 11.27 -2.87
C GLY A 311 -22.16 10.09 -1.92
N ILE A 312 -21.18 10.02 -0.99
CA ILE A 312 -21.03 8.96 -0.01
C ILE A 312 -21.18 9.57 1.39
N GLU A 313 -22.23 9.20 2.11
CA GLU A 313 -22.39 9.59 3.51
C GLU A 313 -21.28 8.96 4.37
N CYS A 314 -20.77 9.71 5.36
CA CYS A 314 -19.74 9.23 6.28
C CYS A 314 -20.25 9.27 7.72
N PHE A 315 -20.31 8.10 8.36
CA PHE A 315 -20.71 7.97 9.76
C PHE A 315 -19.51 7.60 10.64
N VAL A 316 -19.12 8.52 11.52
CA VAL A 316 -18.15 8.25 12.59
C VAL A 316 -18.90 7.71 13.80
N VAL A 317 -18.68 6.44 14.10
CA VAL A 317 -19.38 5.73 15.19
C VAL A 317 -18.54 5.79 16.46
N LYS A 318 -19.14 6.27 17.55
CA LYS A 318 -18.51 6.27 18.87
C LYS A 318 -18.10 4.86 19.26
N ARG A 319 -16.94 4.75 19.91
CA ARG A 319 -16.45 3.46 20.39
C ARG A 319 -17.35 2.84 21.42
N LYS A 320 -17.44 1.50 21.38
CA LYS A 320 -18.08 0.73 22.44
C LYS A 320 -17.24 0.81 23.70
N GLU A 321 -17.85 1.23 24.78
CA GLU A 321 -17.27 1.21 26.12
C GLU A 321 -17.81 0.03 26.92
N MET A 322 -16.99 -0.48 27.82
CA MET A 322 -17.37 -1.46 28.82
C MET A 322 -16.76 -1.05 30.16
N ASP A 323 -17.60 -0.88 31.16
CA ASP A 323 -17.21 -0.42 32.52
C ASP A 323 -16.41 0.91 32.49
N GLY A 324 -16.80 1.84 31.59
CA GLY A 324 -16.12 3.13 31.39
C GLY A 324 -14.80 3.08 30.64
N ASN A 325 -14.38 1.90 30.14
CA ASN A 325 -13.16 1.72 29.36
C ASN A 325 -13.46 1.45 27.88
N ILE A 326 -12.72 2.09 27.00
CA ILE A 326 -12.81 1.88 25.56
C ILE A 326 -12.25 0.52 25.19
N ILE A 327 -13.02 -0.28 24.45
CA ILE A 327 -12.55 -1.56 23.90
C ILE A 327 -11.70 -1.29 22.65
N SER A 328 -10.38 -1.52 22.73
CA SER A 328 -9.45 -1.35 21.62
C SER A 328 -8.60 -2.60 21.38
N ALA A 329 -8.11 -2.75 20.14
CA ALA A 329 -7.19 -3.84 19.81
C ALA A 329 -5.83 -3.70 20.53
N SER A 330 -5.37 -2.46 20.75
CA SER A 330 -4.15 -2.19 21.51
C SER A 330 -4.26 -2.64 22.98
N GLU A 331 -5.42 -2.38 23.62
CA GLU A 331 -5.62 -2.83 24.99
C GLU A 331 -5.69 -4.38 25.11
N VAL A 332 -6.32 -5.02 24.11
CA VAL A 332 -6.31 -6.50 24.02
C VAL A 332 -4.87 -7.03 23.89
N ARG A 333 -4.05 -6.44 23.01
CA ARG A 333 -2.64 -6.82 22.86
C ARG A 333 -1.82 -6.62 24.14
N LYS A 334 -2.07 -5.50 24.84
CA LYS A 334 -1.42 -5.22 26.12
C LYS A 334 -1.71 -6.30 27.17
N LYS A 335 -2.99 -6.66 27.36
CA LYS A 335 -3.39 -7.75 28.28
C LYS A 335 -2.76 -9.08 27.90
N ILE A 336 -2.67 -9.40 26.60
CA ILE A 336 -2.00 -10.63 26.13
C ILE A 336 -0.50 -10.60 26.47
N LYS A 337 0.17 -9.44 26.26
CA LYS A 337 1.59 -9.27 26.62
C LYS A 337 1.82 -9.50 28.11
N GLU A 338 0.94 -8.98 28.95
CA GLU A 338 0.95 -9.17 30.42
C GLU A 338 0.62 -10.62 30.85
N GLY A 339 0.28 -11.52 29.91
CA GLY A 339 -0.11 -12.90 30.20
C GLY A 339 -1.55 -13.06 30.69
N ASN A 340 -2.32 -12.00 30.70
CA ASN A 340 -3.72 -11.99 31.18
C ASN A 340 -4.70 -12.33 30.03
N ILE A 341 -4.70 -13.60 29.59
CA ILE A 341 -5.60 -14.07 28.52
C ILE A 341 -7.06 -14.08 28.98
N GLU A 342 -7.35 -14.42 30.24
CA GLU A 342 -8.72 -14.38 30.76
C GLU A 342 -9.30 -12.94 30.75
N GLY A 343 -8.44 -11.94 30.97
CA GLY A 343 -8.82 -10.54 30.96
C GLY A 343 -9.29 -9.99 29.62
N ILE A 344 -9.08 -10.72 28.49
CA ILE A 344 -9.60 -10.30 27.19
C ILE A 344 -10.99 -10.86 26.87
N LYS A 345 -11.52 -11.80 27.65
CA LYS A 345 -12.77 -12.52 27.38
C LYS A 345 -13.96 -11.58 27.13
N ASN A 346 -14.04 -10.51 27.87
CA ASN A 346 -15.10 -9.49 27.74
C ASN A 346 -14.76 -8.36 26.75
N MET A 347 -13.63 -8.44 26.05
CA MET A 347 -13.19 -7.42 25.09
C MET A 347 -13.25 -7.91 23.64
N VAL A 348 -13.35 -9.23 23.45
CA VAL A 348 -13.32 -9.84 22.12
C VAL A 348 -14.50 -10.77 21.90
N PRO A 349 -14.94 -10.99 20.66
CA PRO A 349 -15.92 -12.02 20.34
C PRO A 349 -15.45 -13.42 20.72
N VAL A 350 -16.41 -14.34 20.87
CA VAL A 350 -16.13 -15.75 21.26
C VAL A 350 -15.14 -16.41 20.29
N SER A 351 -15.23 -16.11 18.98
CA SER A 351 -14.30 -16.61 17.96
C SER A 351 -12.84 -16.20 18.26
N THR A 352 -12.61 -14.93 18.58
CA THR A 352 -11.29 -14.39 18.91
C THR A 352 -10.77 -14.92 20.25
N TYR A 353 -11.63 -15.03 21.26
CA TYR A 353 -11.24 -15.62 22.55
C TYR A 353 -10.80 -17.08 22.40
N LYS A 354 -11.62 -17.90 21.70
CA LYS A 354 -11.29 -19.30 21.41
C LYS A 354 -9.96 -19.44 20.67
N PHE A 355 -9.67 -18.57 19.73
CA PHE A 355 -8.38 -18.55 19.03
C PHE A 355 -7.21 -18.35 20.01
N PHE A 356 -7.26 -17.36 20.90
CA PHE A 356 -6.16 -17.08 21.82
C PHE A 356 -5.95 -18.17 22.92
N ILE A 357 -6.95 -18.99 23.22
CA ILE A 357 -6.79 -20.12 24.12
C ILE A 357 -6.42 -21.43 23.39
N SER A 358 -6.38 -21.42 22.05
CA SER A 358 -6.02 -22.59 21.22
C SER A 358 -4.51 -22.71 20.97
N GLU A 359 -4.06 -23.87 20.47
CA GLU A 359 -2.68 -24.07 20.02
C GLU A 359 -2.28 -23.10 18.89
N GLU A 360 -3.21 -22.81 17.93
CA GLU A 360 -2.97 -21.88 16.84
C GLU A 360 -2.65 -20.46 17.35
N GLY A 361 -3.26 -20.05 18.44
CA GLY A 361 -3.06 -18.74 19.07
C GLY A 361 -1.69 -18.55 19.72
N LYS A 362 -1.00 -19.63 20.14
CA LYS A 362 0.29 -19.56 20.86
C LYS A 362 1.36 -18.78 20.08
N ASN A 363 1.46 -18.99 18.78
CA ASN A 363 2.45 -18.30 17.96
C ASN A 363 2.20 -16.77 17.92
N VAL A 364 0.92 -16.36 17.87
CA VAL A 364 0.55 -14.95 17.89
C VAL A 364 0.80 -14.34 19.27
N ILE A 365 0.47 -15.06 20.34
CA ILE A 365 0.77 -14.65 21.72
C ILE A 365 2.28 -14.42 21.90
N ASN A 366 3.11 -15.34 21.43
CA ASN A 366 4.57 -15.21 21.52
C ASN A 366 5.09 -13.98 20.77
N LYS A 367 4.55 -13.71 19.58
CA LYS A 367 4.87 -12.47 18.82
C LYS A 367 4.47 -11.22 19.61
N ILE A 368 3.27 -11.20 20.20
CA ILE A 368 2.80 -10.06 21.02
C ILE A 368 3.71 -9.82 22.22
N LYS A 369 4.15 -10.88 22.88
CA LYS A 369 5.06 -10.77 24.05
C LYS A 369 6.44 -10.22 23.73
N GLN A 370 6.89 -10.34 22.48
CA GLN A 370 8.18 -9.85 22.01
C GLN A 370 8.15 -8.38 21.55
N LEU A 371 6.96 -7.78 21.40
CA LEU A 371 6.82 -6.38 20.99
C LEU A 371 7.30 -5.43 22.09
N ASP A 372 7.85 -4.28 21.70
CA ASP A 372 8.02 -3.17 22.63
C ASP A 372 6.69 -2.45 22.88
N ASP A 373 6.67 -1.53 23.87
CA ASP A 373 5.43 -0.86 24.27
C ASP A 373 4.93 0.17 23.23
N ASN A 374 5.84 0.67 22.38
CA ASN A 374 5.46 1.55 21.26
C ASN A 374 4.81 0.76 20.14
N ASP A 375 5.37 -0.39 19.79
CA ASP A 375 4.82 -1.26 18.76
C ASP A 375 3.42 -1.81 19.15
N ILE A 376 3.18 -2.09 20.43
CA ILE A 376 1.84 -2.50 20.90
C ILE A 376 0.75 -1.49 20.56
N LYS A 377 1.06 -0.20 20.55
CA LYS A 377 0.09 0.85 20.24
C LYS A 377 -0.14 1.03 18.74
N HIS A 378 0.86 0.76 17.91
CA HIS A 378 0.86 1.13 16.50
C HIS A 378 0.49 0.01 15.53
N TYR A 379 0.47 -1.25 15.97
CA TYR A 379 0.02 -2.38 15.13
C TYR A 379 -1.52 -2.48 15.10
#